data_eefcb53cc20ecbab16cc80febe2605a1
#
_entry.id   eefcb53cc20ecbab16cc80febe2605a1
#
_cell.length_a   1.000
_cell.length_b   1.000
_cell.length_c   1.000
_cell.angle_alpha   90.00
_cell.angle_beta   90.00
_cell.angle_gamma   90.00
#
_symmetry.space_group_name_H-M   'P 1'
#
loop_
_entity.id
_entity.type
_entity.pdbx_description
1 polymer ?
#
loop_
_entity_poly.entity_id
_entity_poly.type
_entity_poly.pdbx_seq_one_letter_code
_entity_poly.pdbx_strand_id
1 'polypeptide(L)'
;SGLGRAAALALKARGYRVVVLDLRRGGEDLIYVEGDVTREEDVRRAVARAQEEAPLFAVVSAAGVGLAEKILGKEGPHGLESFRRVLEVNLLGTFNVLRLAAWAMRENPPDAEGQRGVIVNTASVAAFEGQIGQAAYAASKGGVVALTLPAARELAGWGIRVVTVAPGLFDT
;
A
#
# COMPACT_ATOMS: atom_id res chain seq x y z
N SER A 1 9.58 5.52 5.93
CA SER A 1 10.52 6.30 5.10
C SER A 1 9.80 6.88 3.88
N GLY A 2 10.47 7.78 3.09
CA GLY A 2 10.04 8.24 1.78
C GLY A 2 8.60 8.78 1.73
N LEU A 3 7.90 8.49 0.62
CA LEU A 3 6.53 8.96 0.36
C LEU A 3 5.53 8.55 1.44
N GLY A 4 5.67 7.32 2.00
CA GLY A 4 4.79 6.86 3.08
C GLY A 4 4.90 7.72 4.33
N ARG A 5 6.13 8.09 4.73
CA ARG A 5 6.34 8.98 5.86
C ARG A 5 5.83 10.40 5.58
N ALA A 6 6.07 10.91 4.39
CA ALA A 6 5.57 12.24 4.01
C ALA A 6 4.03 12.30 4.04
N ALA A 7 3.35 11.28 3.50
CA ALA A 7 1.90 11.16 3.55
C ALA A 7 1.38 11.08 4.99
N ALA A 8 2.04 10.28 5.85
CA ALA A 8 1.66 10.13 7.26
C ALA A 8 1.77 11.48 8.02
N LEU A 9 2.86 12.21 7.82
CA LEU A 9 3.03 13.53 8.44
C LEU A 9 2.02 14.57 7.90
N ALA A 10 1.73 14.54 6.61
CA ALA A 10 0.74 15.43 6.00
C ALA A 10 -0.68 15.15 6.52
N LEU A 11 -1.04 13.89 6.74
CA LEU A 11 -2.32 13.51 7.36
C LEU A 11 -2.37 13.93 8.82
N LYS A 12 -1.30 13.70 9.59
CA LYS A 12 -1.22 14.18 10.99
C LYS A 12 -1.38 15.69 11.09
N ALA A 13 -0.73 16.45 10.20
CA ALA A 13 -0.84 17.92 10.17
C ALA A 13 -2.27 18.40 9.87
N ARG A 14 -3.11 17.54 9.26
CA ARG A 14 -4.54 17.80 9.03
C ARG A 14 -5.46 17.31 10.16
N GLY A 15 -4.88 16.88 11.27
CA GLY A 15 -5.63 16.46 12.45
C GLY A 15 -6.05 14.99 12.47
N TYR A 16 -5.59 14.19 11.51
CA TYR A 16 -5.84 12.74 11.55
C TYR A 16 -4.95 12.08 12.60
N ARG A 17 -5.52 11.10 13.30
CA ARG A 17 -4.74 10.14 14.08
C ARG A 17 -4.13 9.13 13.12
N VAL A 18 -2.81 9.08 13.04
CA VAL A 18 -2.10 8.27 12.05
C VAL A 18 -1.37 7.11 12.71
N VAL A 19 -1.64 5.91 12.25
CA VAL A 19 -0.90 4.69 12.60
C VAL A 19 -0.11 4.22 11.38
N VAL A 20 1.17 3.95 11.58
CA VAL A 20 2.09 3.49 10.53
C VAL A 20 2.48 2.03 10.78
N LEU A 21 2.21 1.18 9.80
CA LEU A 21 2.78 -0.17 9.73
C LEU A 21 4.07 -0.10 8.92
N ASP A 22 5.19 -0.46 9.50
CA ASP A 22 6.50 -0.50 8.83
C ASP A 22 7.35 -1.63 9.46
N LEU A 23 8.32 -2.13 8.71
CA LEU A 23 9.30 -3.12 9.21
C LEU A 23 10.17 -2.58 10.35
N ARG A 24 10.27 -1.27 10.48
CA ARG A 24 11.07 -0.57 11.49
C ARG A 24 10.28 0.58 12.09
N ARG A 25 10.43 0.77 13.38
CA ARG A 25 9.92 1.98 14.02
C ARG A 25 10.67 3.19 13.48
N GLY A 26 9.92 4.24 13.22
CA GLY A 26 10.47 5.57 12.91
C GLY A 26 10.59 6.45 14.16
N GLY A 27 10.65 7.76 13.95
CA GLY A 27 10.67 8.74 15.04
C GLY A 27 9.37 8.78 15.87
N GLU A 28 9.40 9.52 17.00
CA GLU A 28 8.32 9.58 17.98
C GLU A 28 7.08 10.38 17.52
N ASP A 29 7.13 10.97 16.34
CA ASP A 29 6.07 11.84 15.81
C ASP A 29 4.79 11.10 15.39
N LEU A 30 4.83 9.76 15.23
CA LEU A 30 3.76 8.93 14.73
C LEU A 30 3.57 7.67 15.58
N ILE A 31 2.39 7.08 15.52
CA ILE A 31 2.12 5.78 16.18
C ILE A 31 2.60 4.68 15.25
N TYR A 32 3.53 3.86 15.70
CA TYR A 32 4.08 2.77 14.90
C TYR A 32 3.63 1.39 15.40
N VAL A 33 3.27 0.55 14.44
CA VAL A 33 3.16 -0.90 14.57
C VAL A 33 4.27 -1.52 13.73
N GLU A 34 5.22 -2.19 14.37
CA GLU A 34 6.26 -2.92 13.67
C GLU A 34 5.69 -4.21 13.08
N GLY A 35 5.91 -4.41 11.76
CA GLY A 35 5.39 -5.58 11.06
C GLY A 35 5.57 -5.51 9.55
N ASP A 36 5.27 -6.62 8.89
CA ASP A 36 5.38 -6.83 7.45
C ASP A 36 3.98 -6.87 6.81
N VAL A 37 3.76 -6.08 5.75
CA VAL A 37 2.49 -6.04 5.00
C VAL A 37 2.14 -7.39 4.36
N THR A 38 3.11 -8.27 4.15
CA THR A 38 2.90 -9.62 3.63
C THR A 38 2.30 -10.57 4.66
N ARG A 39 2.36 -10.23 5.95
CA ARG A 39 1.83 -11.03 7.06
C ARG A 39 0.47 -10.52 7.49
N GLU A 40 -0.54 -11.38 7.39
CA GLU A 40 -1.91 -11.02 7.75
C GLU A 40 -2.02 -10.52 9.19
N GLU A 41 -1.36 -11.19 10.13
CA GLU A 41 -1.40 -10.85 11.54
C GLU A 41 -0.87 -9.45 11.84
N ASP A 42 0.20 -9.03 11.14
CA ASP A 42 0.79 -7.72 11.32
C ASP A 42 -0.14 -6.62 10.82
N VAL A 43 -0.78 -6.85 9.66
CA VAL A 43 -1.78 -5.92 9.13
C VAL A 43 -3.00 -5.85 10.04
N ARG A 44 -3.48 -6.99 10.58
CA ARG A 44 -4.59 -7.00 11.55
C ARG A 44 -4.27 -6.19 12.80
N ARG A 45 -3.06 -6.32 13.36
CA ARG A 45 -2.62 -5.51 14.50
C ARG A 45 -2.63 -4.01 14.18
N ALA A 46 -2.13 -3.63 13.00
CA ALA A 46 -2.11 -2.23 12.58
C ALA A 46 -3.52 -1.66 12.40
N VAL A 47 -4.42 -2.41 11.77
CA VAL A 47 -5.85 -2.03 11.62
C VAL A 47 -6.52 -1.90 12.97
N ALA A 48 -6.35 -2.86 13.87
CA ALA A 48 -6.89 -2.80 15.23
C ALA A 48 -6.37 -1.58 15.97
N ARG A 49 -5.05 -1.32 15.91
CA ARG A 49 -4.43 -0.14 16.53
C ARG A 49 -4.99 1.18 15.98
N ALA A 50 -5.31 1.22 14.70
CA ALA A 50 -5.91 2.41 14.08
C ALA A 50 -7.34 2.66 14.56
N GLN A 51 -8.09 1.60 14.90
CA GLN A 51 -9.50 1.67 15.33
C GLN A 51 -9.70 1.91 16.83
N GLU A 52 -8.65 1.93 17.66
CA GLU A 52 -8.80 2.03 19.13
C GLU A 52 -9.52 3.29 19.60
N GLU A 53 -9.36 4.41 18.91
CA GLU A 53 -9.90 5.71 19.34
C GLU A 53 -10.90 6.32 18.35
N ALA A 54 -10.88 5.87 17.10
CA ALA A 54 -11.76 6.36 16.04
C ALA A 54 -11.87 5.33 14.92
N PRO A 55 -12.94 5.37 14.11
CA PRO A 55 -13.06 4.51 12.93
C PRO A 55 -11.89 4.72 11.96
N LEU A 56 -11.40 3.61 11.37
CA LEU A 56 -10.41 3.66 10.29
C LEU A 56 -11.07 4.21 9.02
N PHE A 57 -10.78 5.44 8.65
CA PHE A 57 -11.40 6.08 7.47
C PHE A 57 -10.49 6.11 6.24
N ALA A 58 -9.18 6.23 6.41
CA ALA A 58 -8.24 6.33 5.29
C ALA A 58 -7.05 5.38 5.44
N VAL A 59 -6.66 4.77 4.34
CA VAL A 59 -5.44 3.94 4.25
C VAL A 59 -4.60 4.38 3.05
N VAL A 60 -3.29 4.49 3.25
CA VAL A 60 -2.31 4.73 2.20
C VAL A 60 -1.31 3.58 2.18
N SER A 61 -1.34 2.77 1.14
CA SER A 61 -0.41 1.66 0.92
C SER A 61 0.83 2.17 0.19
N ALA A 62 1.93 2.38 0.92
CA ALA A 62 3.19 2.89 0.39
C ALA A 62 4.38 1.93 0.59
N ALA A 63 4.15 0.76 1.18
CA ALA A 63 5.17 -0.27 1.32
C ALA A 63 5.56 -0.84 -0.04
N GLY A 64 6.86 -0.98 -0.29
CA GLY A 64 7.33 -1.54 -1.54
C GLY A 64 8.85 -1.69 -1.59
N VAL A 65 9.29 -2.60 -2.44
CA VAL A 65 10.70 -2.84 -2.73
C VAL A 65 10.94 -2.78 -4.23
N GLY A 66 12.11 -2.29 -4.63
CA GLY A 66 12.56 -2.28 -6.01
C GLY A 66 13.88 -3.04 -6.11
N LEU A 67 13.90 -4.12 -6.88
CA LEU A 67 15.12 -4.85 -7.23
C LEU A 67 15.36 -4.69 -8.73
N ALA A 68 16.52 -4.18 -9.10
CA ALA A 68 16.93 -4.04 -10.49
C ALA A 68 17.68 -5.29 -10.93
N GLU A 69 17.03 -6.15 -11.74
CA GLU A 69 17.61 -7.38 -12.24
C GLU A 69 17.15 -7.64 -13.67
N LYS A 70 18.09 -7.87 -14.59
CA LYS A 70 17.78 -8.13 -16.01
C LYS A 70 17.21 -9.52 -16.18
N ILE A 71 16.27 -9.69 -17.13
CA ILE A 71 15.73 -11.01 -17.51
C ILE A 71 16.87 -11.93 -17.96
N LEU A 72 17.85 -11.38 -18.68
CA LEU A 72 19.06 -12.06 -19.08
C LEU A 72 20.27 -11.30 -18.53
N GLY A 73 20.86 -11.79 -17.47
CA GLY A 73 22.08 -11.26 -16.86
C GLY A 73 23.35 -11.87 -17.45
N LYS A 74 24.50 -11.40 -16.98
CA LYS A 74 25.83 -11.94 -17.41
C LYS A 74 26.08 -13.37 -16.88
N GLU A 75 25.57 -13.66 -15.68
CA GLU A 75 25.83 -14.91 -14.99
C GLU A 75 24.66 -15.89 -15.05
N GLY A 76 23.54 -15.49 -15.65
CA GLY A 76 22.36 -16.32 -15.78
C GLY A 76 21.05 -15.56 -15.98
N PRO A 77 19.91 -16.27 -16.01
CA PRO A 77 18.59 -15.66 -16.08
C PRO A 77 18.23 -14.97 -14.77
N HIS A 78 17.24 -14.06 -14.83
CA HIS A 78 16.64 -13.42 -13.65
C HIS A 78 16.25 -14.46 -12.60
N GLY A 79 16.64 -14.24 -11.35
CA GLY A 79 16.30 -15.09 -10.22
C GLY A 79 14.79 -15.12 -9.96
N LEU A 80 14.17 -16.30 -9.98
CA LEU A 80 12.73 -16.40 -9.72
C LEU A 80 12.35 -15.99 -8.31
N GLU A 81 13.25 -16.17 -7.35
CA GLU A 81 13.02 -15.78 -5.95
C GLU A 81 13.03 -14.28 -5.76
N SER A 82 13.94 -13.55 -6.43
CA SER A 82 13.91 -12.08 -6.41
C SER A 82 12.64 -11.54 -7.06
N PHE A 83 12.17 -12.15 -8.14
CA PHE A 83 10.89 -11.82 -8.76
C PHE A 83 9.71 -12.02 -7.79
N ARG A 84 9.63 -13.19 -7.14
CA ARG A 84 8.61 -13.49 -6.13
C ARG A 84 8.60 -12.47 -5.01
N ARG A 85 9.77 -12.14 -4.47
CA ARG A 85 9.89 -11.20 -3.35
C ARG A 85 9.31 -9.83 -3.68
N VAL A 86 9.56 -9.34 -4.90
CA VAL A 86 8.99 -8.05 -5.35
C VAL A 86 7.48 -8.12 -5.47
N LEU A 87 6.92 -9.19 -6.06
CA LEU A 87 5.48 -9.38 -6.14
C LEU A 87 4.84 -9.55 -4.77
N GLU A 88 5.48 -10.31 -3.89
CA GLU A 88 4.98 -10.56 -2.54
C GLU A 88 4.81 -9.26 -1.75
N VAL A 89 5.82 -8.41 -1.73
CA VAL A 89 5.73 -7.15 -0.99
C VAL A 89 4.81 -6.16 -1.69
N ASN A 90 5.05 -5.90 -2.98
CA ASN A 90 4.42 -4.79 -3.68
C ASN A 90 2.96 -5.05 -4.05
N LEU A 91 2.62 -6.28 -4.43
CA LEU A 91 1.29 -6.65 -4.90
C LEU A 91 0.49 -7.37 -3.81
N LEU A 92 0.99 -8.50 -3.30
CA LEU A 92 0.26 -9.25 -2.28
C LEU A 92 0.16 -8.47 -0.97
N GLY A 93 1.23 -7.77 -0.56
CA GLY A 93 1.20 -6.88 0.61
C GLY A 93 0.17 -5.76 0.47
N THR A 94 0.11 -5.10 -0.70
CA THR A 94 -0.90 -4.08 -0.99
C THR A 94 -2.32 -4.66 -0.94
N PHE A 95 -2.55 -5.83 -1.54
CA PHE A 95 -3.85 -6.51 -1.48
C PHE A 95 -4.22 -6.94 -0.06
N ASN A 96 -3.25 -7.43 0.73
CA ASN A 96 -3.47 -7.80 2.12
C ASN A 96 -3.94 -6.61 2.97
N VAL A 97 -3.30 -5.46 2.80
CA VAL A 97 -3.73 -4.21 3.46
C VAL A 97 -5.11 -3.78 2.97
N LEU A 98 -5.34 -3.75 1.66
CA LEU A 98 -6.62 -3.36 1.06
C LEU A 98 -7.79 -4.19 1.61
N ARG A 99 -7.71 -5.52 1.57
CA ARG A 99 -8.81 -6.41 1.99
C ARG A 99 -9.13 -6.29 3.48
N LEU A 100 -8.11 -6.16 4.33
CA LEU A 100 -8.30 -6.06 5.78
C LEU A 100 -8.79 -4.67 6.20
N ALA A 101 -8.31 -3.62 5.54
CA ALA A 101 -8.82 -2.27 5.74
C ALA A 101 -10.29 -2.14 5.28
N ALA A 102 -10.63 -2.66 4.10
CA ALA A 102 -12.00 -2.66 3.60
C ALA A 102 -12.94 -3.42 4.54
N TRP A 103 -12.50 -4.57 5.07
CA TRP A 103 -13.27 -5.32 6.07
C TRP A 103 -13.55 -4.50 7.33
N ALA A 104 -12.59 -3.73 7.81
CA ALA A 104 -12.77 -2.84 8.95
C ALA A 104 -13.69 -1.65 8.61
N MET A 105 -13.47 -1.01 7.47
CA MET A 105 -14.22 0.18 7.04
C MET A 105 -15.70 -0.08 6.79
N ARG A 106 -16.10 -1.31 6.43
CA ARG A 106 -17.51 -1.64 6.14
C ARG A 106 -18.46 -1.35 7.31
N GLU A 107 -17.96 -1.40 8.53
CA GLU A 107 -18.73 -1.15 9.76
C GLU A 107 -18.77 0.34 10.15
N ASN A 108 -18.01 1.21 9.48
CA ASN A 108 -18.03 2.62 9.79
C ASN A 108 -19.42 3.22 9.52
N PRO A 109 -19.88 4.18 10.34
CA PRO A 109 -21.02 5.00 9.94
C PRO A 109 -20.68 5.76 8.65
N PRO A 110 -21.60 5.81 7.67
CA PRO A 110 -21.36 6.59 6.47
C PRO A 110 -21.35 8.09 6.80
N ASP A 111 -20.52 8.85 6.08
CA ASP A 111 -20.59 10.30 6.12
C ASP A 111 -21.82 10.86 5.36
N ALA A 112 -21.94 12.19 5.24
CA ALA A 112 -23.05 12.85 4.56
C ALA A 112 -23.16 12.48 3.07
N GLU A 113 -22.09 12.00 2.46
CA GLU A 113 -22.03 11.55 1.07
C GLU A 113 -22.17 10.02 0.93
N GLY A 114 -22.42 9.31 2.03
CA GLY A 114 -22.54 7.86 2.06
C GLY A 114 -21.19 7.13 2.07
N GLN A 115 -20.06 7.83 2.30
CA GLN A 115 -18.73 7.23 2.29
C GLN A 115 -18.36 6.68 3.67
N ARG A 116 -17.76 5.49 3.68
CA ARG A 116 -17.26 4.80 4.88
C ARG A 116 -15.74 4.77 4.96
N GLY A 117 -15.05 5.08 3.85
CA GLY A 117 -13.61 5.11 3.83
C GLY A 117 -12.99 5.26 2.45
N VAL A 118 -11.67 5.43 2.45
CA VAL A 118 -10.87 5.53 1.23
C VAL A 118 -9.55 4.76 1.36
N ILE A 119 -9.20 4.03 0.32
CA ILE A 119 -7.95 3.29 0.20
C ILE A 119 -7.16 3.86 -0.98
N VAL A 120 -5.95 4.33 -0.71
CA VAL A 120 -5.03 4.88 -1.70
C VAL A 120 -3.85 3.93 -1.84
N ASN A 121 -3.72 3.31 -3.01
CA ASN A 121 -2.57 2.45 -3.33
C ASN A 121 -1.49 3.22 -4.07
N THR A 122 -0.24 2.77 -3.94
CA THR A 122 0.90 3.36 -4.63
C THR A 122 1.44 2.39 -5.69
N ALA A 123 1.14 2.69 -6.95
CA ALA A 123 1.76 2.06 -8.11
C ALA A 123 3.09 2.77 -8.46
N SER A 124 3.38 2.93 -9.72
CA SER A 124 4.53 3.66 -10.27
C SER A 124 4.31 3.93 -11.76
N VAL A 125 4.94 4.94 -12.33
CA VAL A 125 5.06 5.09 -13.78
C VAL A 125 5.68 3.85 -14.42
N ALA A 126 6.51 3.09 -13.69
CA ALA A 126 7.09 1.83 -14.14
C ALA A 126 6.04 0.75 -14.46
N ALA A 127 4.79 0.91 -14.04
CA ALA A 127 3.68 0.06 -14.44
C ALA A 127 3.37 0.19 -15.95
N PHE A 128 3.72 1.32 -16.55
CA PHE A 128 3.45 1.68 -17.94
C PHE A 128 4.73 1.82 -18.75
N GLU A 129 5.80 2.33 -18.13
CA GLU A 129 7.07 2.72 -18.76
C GLU A 129 8.25 2.07 -18.03
N GLY A 130 8.15 0.76 -17.76
CA GLY A 130 9.22 0.01 -17.07
C GLY A 130 10.53 0.01 -17.82
N GLN A 131 11.63 0.24 -17.10
CA GLN A 131 12.99 0.30 -17.64
C GLN A 131 13.66 -1.09 -17.63
N ILE A 132 14.82 -1.18 -18.28
CA ILE A 132 15.68 -2.38 -18.25
C ILE A 132 15.99 -2.74 -16.79
N GLY A 133 15.79 -4.02 -16.44
CA GLY A 133 15.98 -4.51 -15.07
C GLY A 133 14.77 -4.34 -14.14
N GLN A 134 13.67 -3.77 -14.62
CA GLN A 134 12.48 -3.54 -13.78
C GLN A 134 11.35 -4.55 -14.03
N ALA A 135 11.61 -5.72 -14.63
CA ALA A 135 10.56 -6.68 -14.97
C ALA A 135 9.67 -7.05 -13.76
N ALA A 136 10.27 -7.42 -12.63
CA ALA A 136 9.52 -7.76 -11.41
C ALA A 136 8.79 -6.54 -10.82
N TYR A 137 9.47 -5.39 -10.76
CA TYR A 137 8.90 -4.16 -10.23
C TYR A 137 7.74 -3.66 -11.10
N ALA A 138 7.93 -3.57 -12.41
CA ALA A 138 6.89 -3.17 -13.36
C ALA A 138 5.67 -4.11 -13.31
N ALA A 139 5.89 -5.43 -13.27
CA ALA A 139 4.82 -6.43 -13.11
C ALA A 139 4.05 -6.22 -11.81
N SER A 140 4.75 -6.01 -10.68
CA SER A 140 4.11 -5.77 -9.39
C SER A 140 3.26 -4.49 -9.38
N LYS A 141 3.78 -3.40 -9.93
CA LYS A 141 3.08 -2.11 -9.98
C LYS A 141 1.97 -2.09 -11.04
N GLY A 142 2.14 -2.81 -12.16
CA GLY A 142 1.07 -3.10 -13.11
C GLY A 142 -0.08 -3.90 -12.48
N GLY A 143 0.25 -4.88 -11.62
CA GLY A 143 -0.73 -5.62 -10.84
C GLY A 143 -1.53 -4.72 -9.89
N VAL A 144 -0.89 -3.75 -9.21
CA VAL A 144 -1.58 -2.77 -8.36
C VAL A 144 -2.52 -1.87 -9.18
N VAL A 145 -2.11 -1.45 -10.38
CA VAL A 145 -2.98 -0.68 -11.30
C VAL A 145 -4.19 -1.53 -11.70
N ALA A 146 -3.97 -2.76 -12.14
CA ALA A 146 -5.04 -3.68 -12.57
C ALA A 146 -6.03 -4.01 -11.43
N LEU A 147 -5.55 -4.13 -10.19
CA LEU A 147 -6.34 -4.38 -8.99
C LEU A 147 -7.31 -3.23 -8.68
N THR A 148 -6.98 -2.00 -9.05
CA THR A 148 -7.69 -0.79 -8.61
C THR A 148 -9.16 -0.79 -9.04
N LEU A 149 -9.44 -1.02 -10.30
CA LEU A 149 -10.80 -0.92 -10.84
C LEU A 149 -11.74 -2.02 -10.32
N PRO A 150 -11.38 -3.31 -10.30
CA PRO A 150 -12.22 -4.33 -9.68
C PRO A 150 -12.47 -4.06 -8.20
N ALA A 151 -11.44 -3.68 -7.42
CA ALA A 151 -11.60 -3.34 -6.02
C ALA A 151 -12.53 -2.11 -5.82
N ALA A 152 -12.38 -1.07 -6.63
CA ALA A 152 -13.27 0.09 -6.57
C ALA A 152 -14.72 -0.26 -6.87
N ARG A 153 -14.97 -1.13 -7.87
CA ARG A 153 -16.31 -1.59 -8.24
C ARG A 153 -16.96 -2.44 -7.15
N GLU A 154 -16.21 -3.39 -6.57
CA GLU A 154 -16.71 -4.25 -5.51
C GLU A 154 -17.02 -3.47 -4.23
N LEU A 155 -16.17 -2.50 -3.89
CA LEU A 155 -16.27 -1.76 -2.63
C LEU A 155 -17.19 -0.53 -2.72
N ALA A 156 -17.58 -0.11 -3.92
CA ALA A 156 -18.50 1.01 -4.12
C ALA A 156 -19.85 0.82 -3.39
N GLY A 157 -20.41 -0.39 -3.44
CA GLY A 157 -21.65 -0.72 -2.73
C GLY A 157 -21.54 -0.62 -1.20
N TRP A 158 -20.33 -0.62 -0.67
CA TRP A 158 -20.02 -0.41 0.76
C TRP A 158 -19.68 1.03 1.10
N GLY A 159 -19.69 1.94 0.13
CA GLY A 159 -19.26 3.33 0.34
C GLY A 159 -17.74 3.48 0.58
N ILE A 160 -16.92 2.54 0.10
CA ILE A 160 -15.47 2.57 0.23
C ILE A 160 -14.84 2.87 -1.13
N ARG A 161 -14.08 3.94 -1.20
CA ARG A 161 -13.37 4.34 -2.43
C ARG A 161 -11.99 3.69 -2.50
N VAL A 162 -11.61 3.28 -3.70
CA VAL A 162 -10.25 2.78 -3.98
C VAL A 162 -9.66 3.57 -5.14
N VAL A 163 -8.50 4.15 -4.91
CA VAL A 163 -7.74 4.90 -5.92
C VAL A 163 -6.28 4.47 -5.89
N THR A 164 -5.58 4.67 -6.99
CA THR A 164 -4.15 4.38 -7.08
C THR A 164 -3.43 5.57 -7.69
N VAL A 165 -2.33 5.97 -7.05
CA VAL A 165 -1.40 6.95 -7.60
C VAL A 165 -0.22 6.23 -8.25
N ALA A 166 0.28 6.74 -9.36
CA ALA A 166 1.43 6.20 -10.08
C ALA A 166 2.56 7.24 -10.12
N PRO A 167 3.33 7.39 -9.03
CA PRO A 167 4.39 8.39 -8.96
C PRO A 167 5.50 8.14 -9.98
N GLY A 168 6.13 9.23 -10.44
CA GLY A 168 7.40 9.21 -11.13
C GLY A 168 8.59 9.06 -10.17
N LEU A 169 9.71 9.66 -10.54
CA LEU A 169 10.89 9.74 -9.68
C LEU A 169 10.71 10.86 -8.66
N PHE A 170 10.99 10.55 -7.40
CA PHE A 170 11.01 11.49 -6.30
C PHE A 170 12.35 11.44 -5.60
N ASP A 171 12.83 12.59 -5.17
CA ASP A 171 13.95 12.71 -4.26
C ASP A 171 13.43 12.48 -2.82
N THR A 172 13.79 11.31 -2.22
CA THR A 172 13.28 10.88 -0.91
C THR A 172 14.40 10.44 0.01
#